data_b8a54c96b639b1a139da999689c8fef6
#
_entry.id   b8a54c96b639b1a139da999689c8fef6
#
_cell.length_a   1.000
_cell.length_b   1.000
_cell.length_c   1.000
_cell.angle_alpha   90.00
_cell.angle_beta   90.00
_cell.angle_gamma   90.00
#
_symmetry.space_group_name_H-M   'P 1'
#
loop_
_entity.id
_entity.type
_entity.pdbx_description
1 polymer ?
#
loop_
_entity_poly.entity_id
_entity_poly.type
_entity_poly.pdbx_seq_one_letter_code
_entity_poly.pdbx_strand_id
1 'polypeptide(L)'
;PLLLAGAAACGTGRRVNVYAALTRGAEDGLTVLLHVIPALVGLLTAVSMFRASGAMDALARLCAPVLNLLGIPAETVPLMLVRPVSGSGALAVASDLMAAHGPDSYIGRVAAVMLGSTETTFYTIAVYFGSADIVRTRHTVPAALAADLTGFLTAALTVRLLFGP
;
A
#
# COMPACT_ATOMS: atom_id res chain seq x y z
N PRO A 1 -10.42 19.00 -2.04
CA PRO A 1 -10.77 20.44 -2.25
C PRO A 1 -11.41 21.05 -1.02
N LEU A 2 -12.41 20.41 -0.38
CA LEU A 2 -13.15 20.97 0.77
C LEU A 2 -12.25 21.25 1.99
N LEU A 3 -11.28 20.39 2.30
CA LEU A 3 -10.34 20.59 3.40
C LEU A 3 -9.43 21.80 3.16
N LEU A 4 -8.93 21.95 1.93
CA LEU A 4 -8.10 23.10 1.55
C LEU A 4 -8.89 24.40 1.58
N ALA A 5 -10.11 24.38 1.02
CA ALA A 5 -11.00 25.54 1.07
C ALA A 5 -11.38 25.92 2.51
N GLY A 6 -11.68 24.94 3.36
CA GLY A 6 -11.98 25.15 4.78
C GLY A 6 -10.79 25.73 5.56
N ALA A 7 -9.59 25.20 5.33
CA ALA A 7 -8.36 25.71 5.94
C ALA A 7 -8.07 27.16 5.50
N ALA A 8 -8.22 27.46 4.20
CA ALA A 8 -8.04 28.80 3.66
C ALA A 8 -9.08 29.79 4.23
N ALA A 9 -10.35 29.41 4.32
CA ALA A 9 -11.41 30.23 4.92
C ALA A 9 -11.14 30.50 6.40
N CYS A 10 -10.76 29.48 7.18
CA CYS A 10 -10.36 29.66 8.58
C CYS A 10 -9.14 30.57 8.74
N GLY A 11 -8.13 30.41 7.88
CA GLY A 11 -6.93 31.25 7.87
C GLY A 11 -7.28 32.73 7.59
N THR A 12 -8.12 32.97 6.58
CA THR A 12 -8.59 34.33 6.24
C THR A 12 -9.39 34.95 7.39
N GLY A 13 -10.27 34.18 8.03
CA GLY A 13 -11.03 34.64 9.19
C GLY A 13 -10.16 34.99 10.41
N ARG A 14 -8.99 34.34 10.54
CA ARG A 14 -8.00 34.61 11.58
C ARG A 14 -6.93 35.65 11.17
N ARG A 15 -7.11 36.33 10.05
CA ARG A 15 -6.16 37.33 9.47
C ARG A 15 -4.77 36.74 9.21
N VAL A 16 -4.67 35.46 8.93
CA VAL A 16 -3.42 34.83 8.51
C VAL A 16 -3.23 35.08 7.01
N ASN A 17 -2.01 35.40 6.60
CA ASN A 17 -1.68 35.47 5.18
C ASN A 17 -1.64 34.03 4.61
N VAL A 18 -2.76 33.61 4.01
CA VAL A 18 -2.95 32.23 3.51
C VAL A 18 -1.90 31.88 2.45
N TYR A 19 -1.53 32.82 1.57
CA TYR A 19 -0.52 32.60 0.55
C TYR A 19 0.86 32.35 1.17
N ALA A 20 1.27 33.20 2.11
CA ALA A 20 2.55 32.99 2.81
C ALA A 20 2.60 31.71 3.64
N ALA A 21 1.46 31.30 4.21
CA ALA A 21 1.36 30.03 4.92
C ALA A 21 1.47 28.81 3.97
N LEU A 22 0.85 28.90 2.79
CA LEU A 22 0.94 27.85 1.76
C LEU A 22 2.36 27.72 1.20
N THR A 23 3.05 28.84 0.92
CA THR A 23 4.44 28.80 0.42
C THR A 23 5.39 28.21 1.45
N ARG A 24 5.27 28.57 2.72
CA ARG A 24 6.07 27.95 3.80
C ARG A 24 5.78 26.44 3.92
N GLY A 25 4.50 26.06 3.90
CA GLY A 25 4.14 24.64 3.92
C GLY A 25 4.68 23.86 2.72
N ALA A 26 4.79 24.50 1.54
CA ALA A 26 5.42 23.89 0.37
C ALA A 26 6.94 23.73 0.54
N GLU A 27 7.63 24.71 1.12
CA GLU A 27 9.07 24.64 1.45
C GLU A 27 9.34 23.53 2.47
N ASP A 28 8.54 23.46 3.54
CA ASP A 28 8.62 22.40 4.55
C ASP A 28 8.38 21.02 3.91
N GLY A 29 7.38 20.91 3.02
CA GLY A 29 7.07 19.70 2.27
C GLY A 29 8.20 19.25 1.35
N LEU A 30 8.89 20.17 0.68
CA LEU A 30 10.07 19.87 -0.14
C LEU A 30 11.21 19.32 0.72
N THR A 31 11.43 19.89 1.89
CA THR A 31 12.45 19.42 2.83
C THR A 31 12.16 17.99 3.29
N VAL A 32 10.91 17.69 3.66
CA VAL A 32 10.47 16.32 4.01
C VAL A 32 10.69 15.37 2.83
N LEU A 33 10.33 15.79 1.60
CA LEU A 33 10.52 14.98 0.40
C LEU A 33 11.99 14.60 0.19
N LEU A 34 12.91 15.53 0.32
CA LEU A 34 14.34 15.28 0.20
C LEU A 34 14.87 14.27 1.23
N HIS A 35 14.37 14.30 2.46
CA HIS A 35 14.74 13.34 3.50
C HIS A 35 14.18 11.92 3.23
N VAL A 36 13.05 11.81 2.58
CA VAL A 36 12.39 10.53 2.28
C VAL A 36 12.98 9.84 1.04
N ILE A 37 13.45 10.59 0.04
CA ILE A 37 13.97 10.06 -1.22
C ILE A 37 15.04 8.97 -1.04
N PRO A 38 16.08 9.13 -0.19
CA PRO A 38 17.10 8.09 -0.04
C PRO A 38 16.54 6.76 0.48
N ALA A 39 15.62 6.82 1.45
CA ALA A 39 14.96 5.63 1.98
C ALA A 39 14.11 4.93 0.92
N LEU A 40 13.38 5.70 0.10
CA LEU A 40 12.59 5.16 -1.01
C LEU A 40 13.45 4.53 -2.10
N VAL A 41 14.55 5.15 -2.48
CA VAL A 41 15.50 4.59 -3.47
C VAL A 41 16.03 3.26 -2.96
N GLY A 42 16.49 3.20 -1.70
CA GLY A 42 16.97 1.95 -1.08
C GLY A 42 15.89 0.86 -1.06
N LEU A 43 14.67 1.19 -0.64
CA LEU A 43 13.55 0.26 -0.61
C LEU A 43 13.20 -0.26 -2.00
N LEU A 44 13.01 0.62 -2.98
CA LEU A 44 12.64 0.23 -4.35
C LEU A 44 13.73 -0.62 -5.02
N THR A 45 15.00 -0.32 -4.74
CA THR A 45 16.14 -1.13 -5.22
C THR A 45 16.10 -2.53 -4.61
N ALA A 46 15.94 -2.65 -3.29
CA ALA A 46 15.86 -3.94 -2.60
C ALA A 46 14.70 -4.79 -3.13
N VAL A 47 13.54 -4.17 -3.36
CA VAL A 47 12.35 -4.83 -3.93
C VAL A 47 12.61 -5.32 -5.35
N SER A 48 13.22 -4.49 -6.18
CA SER A 48 13.56 -4.85 -7.56
C SER A 48 14.52 -6.03 -7.59
N MET A 49 15.51 -6.07 -6.69
CA MET A 49 16.43 -7.19 -6.52
C MET A 49 15.69 -8.46 -6.07
N PHE A 50 14.78 -8.33 -5.09
CA PHE A 50 13.98 -9.45 -4.59
C PHE A 50 13.07 -10.05 -5.68
N ARG A 51 12.47 -9.20 -6.53
CA ARG A 51 11.73 -9.65 -7.71
C ARG A 51 12.63 -10.35 -8.72
N ALA A 52 13.74 -9.71 -9.10
CA ALA A 52 14.67 -10.24 -10.11
C ALA A 52 15.31 -11.57 -9.70
N SER A 53 15.46 -11.82 -8.41
CA SER A 53 16.01 -13.09 -7.88
C SER A 53 15.05 -14.28 -7.99
N GLY A 54 13.77 -14.07 -8.32
CA GLY A 54 12.73 -15.11 -8.29
C GLY A 54 12.30 -15.52 -6.88
N ALA A 55 12.82 -14.88 -5.83
CA ALA A 55 12.48 -15.19 -4.45
C ALA A 55 10.99 -14.92 -4.15
N MET A 56 10.42 -13.91 -4.81
CA MET A 56 9.00 -13.59 -4.69
C MET A 56 8.10 -14.73 -5.20
N ASP A 57 8.45 -15.34 -6.34
CA ASP A 57 7.71 -16.46 -6.90
C ASP A 57 7.88 -17.74 -6.07
N ALA A 58 9.06 -17.95 -5.50
CA ALA A 58 9.31 -19.07 -4.59
C ALA A 58 8.47 -18.93 -3.31
N LEU A 59 8.40 -17.73 -2.74
CA LEU A 59 7.59 -17.43 -1.57
C LEU A 59 6.08 -17.57 -1.87
N ALA A 60 5.63 -17.13 -3.04
CA ALA A 60 4.25 -17.31 -3.50
C ALA A 60 3.86 -18.78 -3.53
N ARG A 61 4.70 -19.62 -4.13
CA ARG A 61 4.47 -21.09 -4.19
C ARG A 61 4.44 -21.75 -2.81
N LEU A 62 5.27 -21.30 -1.89
CA LEU A 62 5.31 -21.81 -0.52
C LEU A 62 4.04 -21.42 0.28
N CYS A 63 3.53 -20.21 0.08
CA CYS A 63 2.34 -19.70 0.79
C CYS A 63 1.02 -20.23 0.19
N ALA A 64 0.98 -20.54 -1.10
CA ALA A 64 -0.24 -20.93 -1.83
C ALA A 64 -1.08 -22.02 -1.13
N PRO A 65 -0.52 -23.15 -0.64
CA PRO A 65 -1.32 -24.22 -0.04
C PRO A 65 -2.04 -23.76 1.25
N VAL A 66 -1.40 -22.93 2.06
CA VAL A 66 -2.00 -22.40 3.29
C VAL A 66 -3.11 -21.39 2.98
N LEU A 67 -2.89 -20.52 2.02
CA LEU A 67 -3.84 -19.49 1.63
C LEU A 67 -5.08 -20.07 0.94
N ASN A 68 -4.91 -21.10 0.12
CA ASN A 68 -6.03 -21.85 -0.46
C ASN A 68 -6.92 -22.47 0.61
N LEU A 69 -6.33 -23.00 1.70
CA LEU A 69 -7.09 -23.54 2.83
C LEU A 69 -7.94 -22.46 3.52
N LEU A 70 -7.47 -21.20 3.51
CA LEU A 70 -8.15 -20.04 4.06
C LEU A 70 -9.18 -19.43 3.09
N GLY A 71 -9.37 -20.01 1.90
CA GLY A 71 -10.31 -19.54 0.89
C GLY A 71 -9.82 -18.35 0.06
N ILE A 72 -8.52 -18.06 0.11
CA ILE A 72 -7.88 -17.04 -0.72
C ILE A 72 -7.45 -17.72 -2.04
N PRO A 73 -7.84 -17.19 -3.22
CA PRO A 73 -7.41 -17.74 -4.49
C PRO A 73 -5.87 -17.73 -4.60
N ALA A 74 -5.28 -18.85 -5.02
CA ALA A 74 -3.82 -18.95 -5.18
C ALA A 74 -3.26 -17.91 -6.15
N GLU A 75 -4.05 -17.52 -7.14
CA GLU A 75 -3.72 -16.52 -8.14
C GLU A 75 -3.47 -15.13 -7.52
N THR A 76 -4.07 -14.84 -6.36
CA THR A 76 -3.88 -13.53 -5.68
C THR A 76 -2.64 -13.49 -4.78
N VAL A 77 -1.94 -14.61 -4.58
CA VAL A 77 -0.72 -14.66 -3.74
C VAL A 77 0.37 -13.68 -4.22
N PRO A 78 0.68 -13.56 -5.51
CA PRO A 78 1.62 -12.55 -5.99
C PRO A 78 1.21 -11.12 -5.62
N LEU A 79 -0.08 -10.80 -5.66
CA LEU A 79 -0.61 -9.51 -5.24
C LEU A 79 -0.36 -9.26 -3.75
N MET A 80 -0.65 -10.25 -2.89
CA MET A 80 -0.44 -10.16 -1.44
C MET A 80 1.03 -9.92 -1.08
N LEU A 81 1.97 -10.50 -1.81
CA LEU A 81 3.40 -10.33 -1.58
C LEU A 81 3.94 -9.00 -2.10
N VAL A 82 3.41 -8.53 -3.23
CA VAL A 82 3.83 -7.26 -3.84
C VAL A 82 3.23 -6.07 -3.11
N ARG A 83 2.01 -6.18 -2.60
CA ARG A 83 1.25 -5.07 -2.04
C ARG A 83 1.95 -4.34 -0.88
N PRO A 84 2.50 -5.01 0.14
CA PRO A 84 3.22 -4.34 1.23
C PRO A 84 4.43 -3.55 0.78
N VAL A 85 4.95 -3.86 -0.40
CA VAL A 85 6.24 -3.41 -0.90
C VAL A 85 6.13 -2.33 -1.99
N SER A 86 5.19 -2.50 -2.93
CA SER A 86 5.05 -1.63 -4.11
C SER A 86 3.59 -1.44 -4.51
N GLY A 87 3.07 -0.23 -4.34
CA GLY A 87 1.71 0.11 -4.74
C GLY A 87 1.49 0.02 -6.25
N SER A 88 2.41 0.56 -7.06
CA SER A 88 2.34 0.47 -8.52
C SER A 88 2.53 -0.96 -9.04
N GLY A 89 3.43 -1.73 -8.39
CA GLY A 89 3.59 -3.15 -8.69
C GLY A 89 2.34 -3.95 -8.35
N ALA A 90 1.71 -3.67 -7.23
CA ALA A 90 0.45 -4.30 -6.84
C ALA A 90 -0.68 -3.96 -7.82
N LEU A 91 -0.76 -2.69 -8.27
CA LEU A 91 -1.73 -2.27 -9.29
C LEU A 91 -1.53 -3.03 -10.60
N ALA A 92 -0.29 -3.21 -11.06
CA ALA A 92 0.01 -3.97 -12.27
C ALA A 92 -0.44 -5.44 -12.12
N VAL A 93 -0.05 -6.11 -11.01
CA VAL A 93 -0.46 -7.50 -10.75
C VAL A 93 -1.98 -7.63 -10.66
N ALA A 94 -2.67 -6.72 -9.97
CA ALA A 94 -4.12 -6.76 -9.88
C ALA A 94 -4.79 -6.53 -11.25
N SER A 95 -4.24 -5.63 -12.08
CA SER A 95 -4.71 -5.40 -13.45
C SER A 95 -4.54 -6.64 -14.32
N ASP A 96 -3.40 -7.31 -14.21
CA ASP A 96 -3.13 -8.56 -14.94
C ASP A 96 -4.10 -9.68 -14.52
N LEU A 97 -4.37 -9.80 -13.20
CA LEU A 97 -5.35 -10.77 -12.68
C LEU A 97 -6.77 -10.48 -13.20
N MET A 98 -7.19 -9.22 -13.21
CA MET A 98 -8.49 -8.82 -13.73
C MET A 98 -8.58 -9.01 -15.26
N ALA A 99 -7.49 -8.78 -15.99
CA ALA A 99 -7.45 -9.03 -17.44
C ALA A 99 -7.50 -10.52 -17.77
N ALA A 100 -6.83 -11.37 -16.99
CA ALA A 100 -6.76 -12.81 -17.22
C ALA A 100 -8.03 -13.56 -16.83
N HIS A 101 -8.66 -13.17 -15.71
CA HIS A 101 -9.79 -13.90 -15.11
C HIS A 101 -11.13 -13.17 -15.26
N GLY A 102 -11.12 -11.92 -15.69
CA GLY A 102 -12.28 -11.03 -15.74
C GLY A 102 -12.46 -10.24 -14.44
N PRO A 103 -12.84 -8.95 -14.54
CA PRO A 103 -13.01 -8.08 -13.35
C PRO A 103 -14.16 -8.53 -12.44
N ASP A 104 -15.19 -9.18 -13.00
CA ASP A 104 -16.37 -9.66 -12.28
C ASP A 104 -16.22 -11.09 -11.74
N SER A 105 -15.14 -11.79 -12.06
CA SER A 105 -14.83 -13.10 -11.50
C SER A 105 -14.51 -13.01 -10.00
N TYR A 106 -14.60 -14.13 -9.30
CA TYR A 106 -14.20 -14.19 -7.88
C TYR A 106 -12.75 -13.70 -7.68
N ILE A 107 -11.80 -14.15 -8.51
CA ILE A 107 -10.40 -13.76 -8.48
C ILE A 107 -10.25 -12.25 -8.73
N GLY A 108 -10.89 -11.72 -9.77
CA GLY A 108 -10.81 -10.31 -10.13
C GLY A 108 -11.38 -9.40 -9.01
N ARG A 109 -12.53 -9.75 -8.46
CA ARG A 109 -13.14 -9.02 -7.33
C ARG A 109 -12.27 -9.08 -6.07
N VAL A 110 -11.73 -10.25 -5.72
CA VAL A 110 -10.81 -10.39 -4.58
C VAL A 110 -9.57 -9.53 -4.79
N ALA A 111 -8.96 -9.55 -5.97
CA ALA A 111 -7.80 -8.72 -6.30
C ALA A 111 -8.12 -7.22 -6.18
N ALA A 112 -9.26 -6.77 -6.69
CA ALA A 112 -9.71 -5.38 -6.61
C ALA A 112 -9.93 -4.93 -5.16
N VAL A 113 -10.63 -5.75 -4.34
CA VAL A 113 -10.88 -5.43 -2.93
C VAL A 113 -9.60 -5.46 -2.12
N MET A 114 -8.70 -6.44 -2.33
CA MET A 114 -7.38 -6.47 -1.68
C MET A 114 -6.58 -5.21 -1.97
N LEU A 115 -6.55 -4.76 -3.25
CA LEU A 115 -5.84 -3.57 -3.66
C LEU A 115 -6.41 -2.30 -3.01
N GLY A 116 -7.73 -2.21 -2.90
CA GLY A 116 -8.43 -1.04 -2.35
C GLY A 116 -8.48 -0.97 -0.82
N SER A 117 -8.37 -2.12 -0.13
CA SER A 117 -8.51 -2.22 1.34
C SER A 117 -7.20 -2.20 2.12
N THR A 118 -6.06 -2.28 1.43
CA THR A 118 -4.73 -2.31 2.05
C THR A 118 -3.85 -1.17 1.52
N GLU A 119 -2.73 -0.90 2.20
CA GLU A 119 -1.78 0.13 1.79
C GLU A 119 -0.37 -0.47 1.62
N THR A 120 0.54 0.30 1.04
CA THR A 120 1.94 -0.12 0.81
C THR A 120 2.75 0.03 2.09
N THR A 121 2.76 -0.99 2.91
CA THR A 121 3.29 -1.00 4.29
C THR A 121 4.70 -0.45 4.39
N PHE A 122 5.65 -1.02 3.64
CA PHE A 122 7.06 -0.60 3.75
C PHE A 122 7.28 0.82 3.24
N TYR A 123 6.59 1.22 2.17
CA TYR A 123 6.64 2.58 1.67
C TYR A 123 6.11 3.57 2.71
N THR A 124 4.95 3.28 3.29
CA THR A 124 4.31 4.12 4.30
C THR A 124 5.20 4.27 5.54
N ILE A 125 5.77 3.17 6.04
CA ILE A 125 6.70 3.20 7.17
C ILE A 125 7.94 4.04 6.82
N ALA A 126 8.53 3.86 5.64
CA ALA A 126 9.71 4.62 5.23
C ALA A 126 9.43 6.12 5.15
N VAL A 127 8.29 6.52 4.59
CA VAL A 127 7.88 7.93 4.48
C VAL A 127 7.61 8.54 5.84
N TYR A 128 6.75 7.94 6.64
CA TYR A 128 6.33 8.52 7.94
C TYR A 128 7.45 8.49 8.97
N PHE A 129 8.20 7.40 9.07
CA PHE A 129 9.29 7.30 10.05
C PHE A 129 10.49 8.13 9.60
N GLY A 130 10.77 8.18 8.30
CA GLY A 130 11.83 9.03 7.73
C GLY A 130 11.53 10.52 7.95
N SER A 131 10.29 10.96 7.75
CA SER A 131 9.90 12.36 7.99
C SER A 131 9.90 12.77 9.46
N ALA A 132 9.75 11.80 10.37
CA ALA A 132 9.74 12.02 11.83
C ALA A 132 11.07 11.67 12.49
N ASP A 133 12.14 11.38 11.74
CA ASP A 133 13.46 10.93 12.24
C ASP A 133 13.39 9.72 13.18
N ILE A 134 12.40 8.84 12.97
CA ILE A 134 12.23 7.62 13.77
C ILE A 134 13.08 6.50 13.19
N VAL A 135 14.16 6.13 13.86
CA VAL A 135 15.08 5.07 13.44
C VAL A 135 14.64 3.67 13.86
N ARG A 136 13.89 3.56 14.96
CA ARG A 136 13.48 2.27 15.54
C ARG A 136 11.99 2.01 15.31
N THR A 137 11.66 1.10 14.41
CA THR A 137 10.27 0.74 14.10
C THR A 137 9.60 -0.13 15.17
N ARG A 138 10.35 -0.73 16.10
CA ARG A 138 9.85 -1.63 17.16
C ARG A 138 8.86 -2.67 16.61
N HIS A 139 7.60 -2.61 17.04
CA HIS A 139 6.54 -3.54 16.65
C HIS A 139 5.74 -3.09 15.41
N THR A 140 6.07 -1.95 14.80
CA THR A 140 5.28 -1.39 13.68
C THR A 140 5.26 -2.31 12.47
N VAL A 141 6.43 -2.85 12.06
CA VAL A 141 6.50 -3.75 10.90
C VAL A 141 5.66 -5.02 11.09
N PRO A 142 5.86 -5.82 12.17
CA PRO A 142 5.05 -7.02 12.35
C PRO A 142 3.56 -6.71 12.56
N ALA A 143 3.21 -5.61 13.22
CA ALA A 143 1.82 -5.21 13.39
C ALA A 143 1.17 -4.82 12.06
N ALA A 144 1.87 -4.07 11.20
CA ALA A 144 1.38 -3.68 9.89
C ALA A 144 1.21 -4.89 8.96
N LEU A 145 2.17 -5.83 8.94
CA LEU A 145 2.04 -7.06 8.15
C LEU A 145 0.89 -7.96 8.65
N ALA A 146 0.64 -8.01 9.96
CA ALA A 146 -0.51 -8.71 10.52
C ALA A 146 -1.83 -8.02 10.09
N ALA A 147 -1.86 -6.69 10.05
CA ALA A 147 -3.00 -5.93 9.55
C ALA A 147 -3.22 -6.16 8.05
N ASP A 148 -2.17 -6.18 7.23
CA ASP A 148 -2.26 -6.51 5.80
C ASP A 148 -2.85 -7.92 5.60
N LEU A 149 -2.33 -8.92 6.32
CA LEU A 149 -2.85 -10.29 6.24
C LEU A 149 -4.33 -10.35 6.63
N THR A 150 -4.72 -9.65 7.69
CA THR A 150 -6.13 -9.54 8.11
C THR A 150 -6.97 -8.86 7.02
N GLY A 151 -6.45 -7.81 6.38
CA GLY A 151 -7.08 -7.13 5.25
C GLY A 151 -7.29 -8.07 4.06
N PHE A 152 -6.29 -8.87 3.70
CA PHE A 152 -6.40 -9.85 2.60
C PHE A 152 -7.41 -10.96 2.91
N LEU A 153 -7.41 -11.49 4.13
CA LEU A 153 -8.39 -12.50 4.57
C LEU A 153 -9.81 -11.95 4.54
N THR A 154 -10.02 -10.76 5.09
CA THR A 154 -11.34 -10.12 5.11
C THR A 154 -11.80 -9.72 3.72
N ALA A 155 -10.91 -9.30 2.82
CA ALA A 155 -11.23 -9.01 1.42
C ALA A 155 -11.78 -10.26 0.72
N ALA A 156 -11.07 -11.40 0.79
CA ALA A 156 -11.52 -12.65 0.19
C ALA A 156 -12.85 -13.14 0.80
N LEU A 157 -12.98 -13.09 2.13
CA LEU A 157 -14.19 -13.47 2.83
C LEU A 157 -15.39 -12.58 2.45
N THR A 158 -15.19 -11.28 2.40
CA THR A 158 -16.25 -10.31 2.04
C THR A 158 -16.74 -10.54 0.60
N VAL A 159 -15.83 -10.71 -0.34
CA VAL A 159 -16.20 -11.02 -1.74
C VAL A 159 -16.98 -12.32 -1.82
N ARG A 160 -16.53 -13.36 -1.12
CA ARG A 160 -17.22 -14.65 -1.08
C ARG A 160 -18.63 -14.56 -0.48
N LEU A 161 -18.82 -13.76 0.59
CA LEU A 161 -20.11 -13.59 1.25
C LEU A 161 -21.09 -12.74 0.44
N LEU A 162 -20.60 -11.71 -0.25
CA LEU A 162 -21.47 -10.77 -0.97
C LEU A 162 -21.78 -11.21 -2.41
N PHE A 163 -20.84 -11.88 -3.08
CA PHE A 163 -20.95 -12.21 -4.51
C PHE A 163 -20.91 -13.72 -4.79
N GLY A 164 -20.65 -14.54 -3.79
CA GLY A 164 -20.45 -15.97 -3.96
C GLY A 164 -19.03 -16.32 -4.45
N PRO A 165 -18.71 -17.62 -4.54
CA PRO A 165 -17.44 -18.09 -5.08
C PRO A 165 -17.38 -17.99 -6.60
#